data_c578fee67a7bbede71979f516cb3f01c
#
_entry.id   c578fee67a7bbede71979f516cb3f01c
#
_cell.length_a   1.000
_cell.length_b   1.000
_cell.length_c   1.000
_cell.angle_alpha   90.00
_cell.angle_beta   90.00
_cell.angle_gamma   90.00
#
_symmetry.space_group_name_H-M   'P 1'
#
loop_
_entity.id
_entity.type
_entity.pdbx_description
1 polymer ?
#
loop_
_entity_poly.entity_id
_entity_poly.type
_entity_poly.pdbx_seq_one_letter_code
_entity_poly.pdbx_strand_id
1 'polypeptide(L)'
;MNKNKTLLALCLGSALALSGQAFAATGSGYTATKYPIVLAHGMLGFDSLLGIDYWYGIPSALRRDGAQVYVTEVSQLNTSELRGEELLAQVEEIVAISGKPKVNLIGHSHGGPTIRYVAGVRPDLIASVTSVGAP
;
A
#
# COMPACT_ATOMS: atom_id res chain seq x y z
N MET A 1 56.41 34.50 40.82
CA MET A 1 55.31 33.96 41.61
C MET A 1 54.00 34.33 40.88
N ASN A 2 53.46 33.50 40.11
CA ASN A 2 52.05 33.62 39.70
C ASN A 2 51.56 32.25 39.11
N LYS A 3 50.63 31.67 39.81
CA LYS A 3 50.07 30.34 39.47
C LYS A 3 48.83 30.57 38.63
N ASN A 4 48.93 30.29 37.37
CA ASN A 4 47.76 30.28 36.49
C ASN A 4 47.07 28.94 36.60
N LYS A 5 45.89 28.92 37.19
CA LYS A 5 44.99 27.78 37.21
C LYS A 5 44.19 27.77 35.91
N THR A 6 44.46 26.81 35.05
CA THR A 6 43.67 26.56 33.84
C THR A 6 42.43 25.77 34.25
N LEU A 7 41.26 26.40 34.12
CA LEU A 7 39.97 25.73 34.29
C LEU A 7 39.66 24.96 32.99
N LEU A 8 39.65 23.64 33.10
CA LEU A 8 39.17 22.74 32.00
C LEU A 8 37.66 22.64 32.12
N ALA A 9 36.94 23.32 31.24
CA ALA A 9 35.48 23.16 31.14
C ALA A 9 35.14 21.86 30.39
N LEU A 10 34.60 20.90 31.12
CA LEU A 10 34.07 19.67 30.57
C LEU A 10 32.67 19.97 30.01
N CYS A 11 32.53 20.08 28.68
CA CYS A 11 31.23 20.09 28.01
C CYS A 11 30.71 18.65 27.91
N LEU A 12 29.81 18.24 28.81
CA LEU A 12 29.02 17.05 28.65
C LEU A 12 27.95 17.32 27.58
N GLY A 13 28.20 16.88 26.39
CA GLY A 13 27.19 16.80 25.33
C GLY A 13 26.22 15.65 25.62
N SER A 14 25.02 15.99 26.10
CA SER A 14 23.92 15.01 26.21
C SER A 14 23.39 14.71 24.83
N ALA A 15 23.79 13.59 24.25
CA ALA A 15 23.15 13.05 23.06
C ALA A 15 21.75 12.53 23.46
N LEU A 16 20.71 13.28 23.14
CA LEU A 16 19.35 12.77 23.13
C LEU A 16 19.24 11.73 22.02
N ALA A 17 19.31 10.46 22.38
CA ALA A 17 18.88 9.37 21.50
C ALA A 17 17.35 9.46 21.40
N LEU A 18 16.83 10.01 20.27
CA LEU A 18 15.44 9.77 19.87
C LEU A 18 15.31 8.29 19.55
N SER A 19 14.91 7.50 20.54
CA SER A 19 14.41 6.17 20.31
C SER A 19 13.07 6.30 19.61
N GLY A 20 13.08 6.25 18.28
CA GLY A 20 11.88 6.07 17.49
C GLY A 20 11.25 4.77 17.92
N GLN A 21 10.18 4.84 18.70
CA GLN A 21 9.36 3.69 19.00
C GLN A 21 8.64 3.32 17.70
N ALA A 22 9.16 2.32 17.01
CA ALA A 22 8.39 1.62 16.00
C ALA A 22 7.18 1.04 16.72
N PHE A 23 6.00 1.61 16.48
CA PHE A 23 4.76 0.96 16.87
C PHE A 23 4.71 -0.36 16.11
N ALA A 24 5.07 -1.44 16.79
CA ALA A 24 4.83 -2.78 16.31
C ALA A 24 3.31 -2.89 16.10
N ALA A 25 2.89 -3.17 14.88
CA ALA A 25 1.50 -3.47 14.59
C ALA A 25 1.08 -4.62 15.51
N THR A 26 0.10 -4.37 16.37
CA THR A 26 -0.42 -5.37 17.35
C THR A 26 -1.30 -6.42 16.67
N GLY A 27 -1.24 -6.55 15.36
CA GLY A 27 -1.97 -7.55 14.59
C GLY A 27 -1.34 -8.93 14.67
N SER A 28 -2.16 -9.97 14.49
CA SER A 28 -1.72 -11.37 14.49
C SER A 28 -0.77 -11.73 13.34
N GLY A 29 -0.62 -10.86 12.34
CA GLY A 29 0.07 -11.15 11.09
C GLY A 29 -0.74 -12.04 10.13
N TYR A 30 -2.00 -12.31 10.45
CA TYR A 30 -2.86 -13.22 9.69
C TYR A 30 -3.06 -12.78 8.23
N THR A 31 -3.10 -11.48 7.96
CA THR A 31 -3.25 -10.93 6.62
C THR A 31 -1.91 -10.50 5.98
N ALA A 32 -0.79 -10.72 6.66
CA ALA A 32 0.52 -10.39 6.11
C ALA A 32 0.82 -11.25 4.88
N THR A 33 1.13 -10.58 3.76
CA THR A 33 1.48 -11.23 2.49
C THR A 33 2.89 -10.80 2.06
N LYS A 34 3.56 -11.66 1.29
CA LYS A 34 4.90 -11.36 0.76
C LYS A 34 4.90 -10.11 -0.14
N TYR A 35 3.81 -9.90 -0.87
CA TYR A 35 3.63 -8.79 -1.81
C TYR A 35 2.43 -7.95 -1.43
N PRO A 36 2.41 -6.66 -1.74
CA PRO A 36 1.27 -5.79 -1.44
C PRO A 36 -0.03 -6.30 -2.06
N ILE A 37 -1.13 -6.01 -1.40
CA ILE A 37 -2.49 -6.23 -1.91
C ILE A 37 -2.95 -4.94 -2.59
N VAL A 38 -3.45 -5.07 -3.82
CA VAL A 38 -4.03 -3.96 -4.59
C VAL A 38 -5.51 -4.26 -4.82
N LEU A 39 -6.37 -3.35 -4.39
CA LEU A 39 -7.82 -3.46 -4.50
C LEU A 39 -8.32 -2.62 -5.68
N ALA A 40 -8.99 -3.26 -6.64
CA ALA A 40 -9.58 -2.64 -7.83
C ALA A 40 -11.12 -2.71 -7.79
N HIS A 41 -11.76 -1.54 -7.78
CA HIS A 41 -13.21 -1.41 -7.69
C HIS A 41 -13.95 -1.78 -8.99
N GLY A 42 -15.27 -2.02 -8.87
CA GLY A 42 -16.17 -2.29 -9.99
C GLY A 42 -16.62 -1.05 -10.75
N MET A 43 -17.67 -1.23 -11.57
CA MET A 43 -18.37 -0.12 -12.25
C MET A 43 -18.97 0.82 -11.20
N LEU A 44 -19.01 2.11 -11.53
CA LEU A 44 -19.46 3.18 -10.61
C LEU A 44 -18.69 3.18 -9.28
N GLY A 45 -17.51 2.53 -9.25
CA GLY A 45 -16.63 2.56 -8.11
C GLY A 45 -16.10 3.98 -7.89
N PHE A 46 -15.80 4.29 -6.64
CA PHE A 46 -15.34 5.59 -6.17
C PHE A 46 -14.37 5.35 -5.03
N ASP A 47 -13.51 6.30 -4.78
CA ASP A 47 -12.70 6.31 -3.57
C ASP A 47 -13.61 6.56 -2.36
N SER A 48 -14.35 7.66 -2.38
CA SER A 48 -15.39 7.91 -1.38
C SER A 48 -16.59 8.64 -1.99
N LEU A 49 -17.80 8.21 -1.65
CA LEU A 49 -19.04 8.87 -2.01
C LEU A 49 -19.85 9.15 -0.74
N LEU A 50 -20.16 10.44 -0.50
CA LEU A 50 -20.90 10.88 0.70
C LEU A 50 -20.25 10.39 2.03
N GLY A 51 -18.89 10.27 2.04
CA GLY A 51 -18.15 9.81 3.21
C GLY A 51 -18.14 8.28 3.40
N ILE A 52 -18.58 7.52 2.40
CA ILE A 52 -18.54 6.05 2.41
C ILE A 52 -17.55 5.58 1.34
N ASP A 53 -16.52 4.87 1.76
CA ASP A 53 -15.54 4.28 0.87
C ASP A 53 -16.11 3.05 0.17
N TYR A 54 -15.77 2.84 -1.11
CA TYR A 54 -16.17 1.63 -1.85
C TYR A 54 -15.78 0.34 -1.10
N TRP A 55 -14.59 0.33 -0.55
CA TRP A 55 -14.02 -0.79 0.21
C TRP A 55 -14.23 -0.69 1.72
N TYR A 56 -15.32 -0.05 2.17
CA TYR A 56 -15.59 0.29 3.57
C TYR A 56 -15.05 -0.75 4.58
N GLY A 57 -14.12 -0.30 5.44
CA GLY A 57 -13.53 -1.10 6.52
C GLY A 57 -12.52 -2.18 6.09
N ILE A 58 -12.51 -2.62 4.83
CA ILE A 58 -11.66 -3.73 4.35
C ILE A 58 -10.17 -3.37 4.38
N PRO A 59 -9.70 -2.23 3.80
CA PRO A 59 -8.29 -1.88 3.82
C PRO A 59 -7.75 -1.73 5.24
N SER A 60 -8.51 -1.11 6.13
CA SER A 60 -8.10 -0.90 7.53
C SER A 60 -8.03 -2.22 8.30
N ALA A 61 -8.97 -3.14 8.09
CA ALA A 61 -8.94 -4.47 8.70
C ALA A 61 -7.72 -5.28 8.25
N LEU A 62 -7.44 -5.28 6.95
CA LEU A 62 -6.27 -5.97 6.40
C LEU A 62 -4.95 -5.38 6.91
N ARG A 63 -4.83 -4.05 6.94
CA ARG A 63 -3.63 -3.36 7.43
C ARG A 63 -3.39 -3.61 8.91
N ARG A 64 -4.44 -3.65 9.72
CA ARG A 64 -4.35 -3.93 11.17
C ARG A 64 -3.71 -5.29 11.45
N ASP A 65 -3.94 -6.28 10.59
CA ASP A 65 -3.41 -7.63 10.73
C ASP A 65 -2.13 -7.88 9.89
N GLY A 66 -1.49 -6.81 9.39
CA GLY A 66 -0.15 -6.86 8.83
C GLY A 66 -0.05 -6.80 7.31
N ALA A 67 -1.16 -6.67 6.57
CA ALA A 67 -1.11 -6.49 5.12
C ALA A 67 -0.65 -5.09 4.72
N GLN A 68 0.14 -5.00 3.66
CA GLN A 68 0.37 -3.77 2.91
C GLN A 68 -0.71 -3.67 1.82
N VAL A 69 -1.60 -2.68 1.92
CA VAL A 69 -2.78 -2.56 1.05
C VAL A 69 -2.81 -1.22 0.35
N TYR A 70 -3.03 -1.25 -0.96
CA TYR A 70 -3.26 -0.10 -1.82
C TYR A 70 -4.67 -0.19 -2.41
N VAL A 71 -5.39 0.91 -2.37
CA VAL A 71 -6.69 1.07 -3.03
C VAL A 71 -6.45 1.90 -4.28
N THR A 72 -6.88 1.40 -5.42
CA THR A 72 -6.70 2.08 -6.70
C THR A 72 -8.02 2.65 -7.20
N GLU A 73 -7.94 3.70 -7.99
CA GLU A 73 -9.08 4.34 -8.63
C GLU A 73 -8.87 4.36 -10.14
N VAL A 74 -9.87 3.86 -10.87
CA VAL A 74 -9.90 3.85 -12.33
C VAL A 74 -11.24 4.40 -12.81
N SER A 75 -11.34 4.73 -14.09
CA SER A 75 -12.56 5.25 -14.71
C SER A 75 -13.78 4.41 -14.39
N GLN A 76 -14.88 5.05 -14.01
CA GLN A 76 -16.08 4.37 -13.52
C GLN A 76 -16.85 3.61 -14.59
N LEU A 77 -16.88 4.11 -15.83
CA LEU A 77 -17.75 3.64 -16.94
C LEU A 77 -16.97 3.34 -18.22
N ASN A 78 -15.68 3.09 -18.14
CA ASN A 78 -14.87 2.76 -19.31
C ASN A 78 -14.78 1.25 -19.56
N THR A 79 -14.22 0.89 -20.74
CA THR A 79 -13.96 -0.50 -21.08
C THR A 79 -12.95 -1.16 -20.13
N SER A 80 -12.95 -2.49 -20.08
CA SER A 80 -11.98 -3.23 -19.25
C SER A 80 -10.54 -2.95 -19.65
N GLU A 81 -10.27 -2.72 -20.92
CA GLU A 81 -8.94 -2.42 -21.45
C GLU A 81 -8.46 -1.05 -20.96
N LEU A 82 -9.26 0.00 -21.11
CA LEU A 82 -8.89 1.34 -20.68
C LEU A 82 -8.69 1.40 -19.15
N ARG A 83 -9.63 0.81 -18.40
CA ARG A 83 -9.50 0.67 -16.95
C ARG A 83 -8.27 -0.16 -16.56
N GLY A 84 -7.95 -1.17 -17.37
CA GLY A 84 -6.76 -1.99 -17.20
C GLY A 84 -5.47 -1.21 -17.38
N GLU A 85 -5.38 -0.34 -18.37
CA GLU A 85 -4.22 0.56 -18.56
C GLU A 85 -4.07 1.56 -17.41
N GLU A 86 -5.18 2.15 -16.95
CA GLU A 86 -5.17 3.05 -15.79
C GLU A 86 -4.72 2.32 -14.50
N LEU A 87 -5.17 1.08 -14.31
CA LEU A 87 -4.74 0.24 -13.18
C LEU A 87 -3.26 -0.15 -13.32
N LEU A 88 -2.81 -0.49 -14.53
CA LEU A 88 -1.42 -0.87 -14.78
C LEU A 88 -0.45 0.24 -14.38
N ALA A 89 -0.74 1.49 -14.74
CA ALA A 89 0.08 2.62 -14.35
C ALA A 89 0.21 2.73 -12.81
N GLN A 90 -0.89 2.53 -12.08
CA GLN A 90 -0.87 2.54 -10.62
C GLN A 90 -0.13 1.33 -10.03
N VAL A 91 -0.25 0.15 -10.64
CA VAL A 91 0.51 -1.06 -10.22
C VAL A 91 2.02 -0.85 -10.38
N GLU A 92 2.45 -0.23 -11.47
CA GLU A 92 3.87 0.09 -11.69
C GLU A 92 4.39 1.08 -10.63
N GLU A 93 3.59 2.09 -10.28
CA GLU A 93 3.91 3.01 -9.20
C GLU A 93 3.98 2.29 -7.85
N ILE A 94 3.00 1.44 -7.53
CA ILE A 94 2.96 0.66 -6.28
C ILE A 94 4.19 -0.26 -6.16
N VAL A 95 4.59 -0.92 -7.23
CA VAL A 95 5.82 -1.74 -7.28
C VAL A 95 7.04 -0.86 -6.95
N ALA A 96 7.13 0.32 -7.55
CA ALA A 96 8.24 1.23 -7.30
C ALA A 96 8.30 1.73 -5.85
N ILE A 97 7.18 2.22 -5.30
CA ILE A 97 7.15 2.79 -3.94
C ILE A 97 7.22 1.74 -2.82
N SER A 98 6.66 0.55 -3.06
CA SER A 98 6.71 -0.55 -2.07
C SER A 98 8.07 -1.25 -2.01
N GLY A 99 8.88 -1.11 -3.05
CA GLY A 99 10.14 -1.86 -3.20
C GLY A 99 9.92 -3.36 -3.39
N LYS A 100 8.71 -3.79 -3.76
CA LYS A 100 8.37 -5.19 -4.01
C LYS A 100 8.22 -5.44 -5.51
N PRO A 101 8.75 -6.55 -6.06
CA PRO A 101 8.72 -6.79 -7.50
C PRO A 101 7.34 -7.18 -8.04
N LYS A 102 6.39 -7.51 -7.18
CA LYS A 102 5.05 -8.00 -7.55
C LYS A 102 3.97 -7.48 -6.62
N VAL A 103 2.72 -7.59 -7.05
CA VAL A 103 1.52 -7.31 -6.25
C VAL A 103 0.52 -8.46 -6.32
N ASN A 104 -0.38 -8.54 -5.33
CA ASN A 104 -1.57 -9.38 -5.34
C ASN A 104 -2.77 -8.52 -5.73
N LEU A 105 -3.45 -8.84 -6.82
CA LEU A 105 -4.61 -8.10 -7.30
C LEU A 105 -5.91 -8.71 -6.78
N ILE A 106 -6.78 -7.89 -6.23
CA ILE A 106 -8.15 -8.27 -5.85
C ILE A 106 -9.12 -7.31 -6.54
N GLY A 107 -9.97 -7.83 -7.41
CA GLY A 107 -10.95 -7.06 -8.15
C GLY A 107 -12.37 -7.47 -7.82
N HIS A 108 -13.22 -6.49 -7.46
CA HIS A 108 -14.63 -6.70 -7.21
C HIS A 108 -15.47 -6.31 -8.44
N SER A 109 -16.47 -7.14 -8.79
CA SER A 109 -17.37 -6.86 -9.91
C SER A 109 -16.59 -6.60 -11.20
N HIS A 110 -16.81 -5.50 -11.93
CA HIS A 110 -16.04 -5.11 -13.11
C HIS A 110 -14.54 -4.94 -12.86
N GLY A 111 -14.10 -4.81 -11.60
CA GLY A 111 -12.69 -4.87 -11.24
C GLY A 111 -12.05 -6.23 -11.57
N GLY A 112 -12.83 -7.32 -11.67
CA GLY A 112 -12.35 -8.64 -12.07
C GLY A 112 -11.76 -8.66 -13.49
N PRO A 113 -12.49 -8.29 -14.55
CA PRO A 113 -11.92 -8.09 -15.89
C PRO A 113 -10.73 -7.12 -15.90
N THR A 114 -10.81 -6.01 -15.17
CA THR A 114 -9.74 -5.02 -15.08
C THR A 114 -8.42 -5.61 -14.58
N ILE A 115 -8.44 -6.37 -13.46
CA ILE A 115 -7.21 -7.01 -12.93
C ILE A 115 -6.70 -8.14 -13.82
N ARG A 116 -7.58 -8.86 -14.52
CA ARG A 116 -7.18 -9.89 -15.48
C ARG A 116 -6.46 -9.29 -16.69
N TYR A 117 -6.89 -8.12 -17.15
CA TYR A 117 -6.18 -7.37 -18.17
C TYR A 117 -4.74 -7.09 -17.78
N VAL A 118 -4.53 -6.50 -16.60
CA VAL A 118 -3.18 -6.19 -16.08
C VAL A 118 -2.32 -7.46 -15.97
N ALA A 119 -2.89 -8.55 -15.46
CA ALA A 119 -2.18 -9.82 -15.35
C ALA A 119 -1.81 -10.43 -16.70
N GLY A 120 -2.61 -10.20 -17.74
CA GLY A 120 -2.30 -10.63 -19.10
C GLY A 120 -1.20 -9.81 -19.78
N VAL A 121 -1.20 -8.49 -19.54
CA VAL A 121 -0.24 -7.57 -20.18
C VAL A 121 1.10 -7.56 -19.44
N ARG A 122 1.09 -7.59 -18.10
CA ARG A 122 2.30 -7.54 -17.26
C ARG A 122 2.30 -8.64 -16.19
N PRO A 123 2.36 -9.92 -16.61
CA PRO A 123 2.39 -11.05 -15.68
C PRO A 123 3.62 -11.06 -14.77
N ASP A 124 4.69 -10.40 -15.18
CA ASP A 124 5.92 -10.23 -14.40
C ASP A 124 5.70 -9.44 -13.10
N LEU A 125 4.74 -8.50 -13.07
CA LEU A 125 4.40 -7.69 -11.91
C LEU A 125 3.35 -8.34 -10.98
N ILE A 126 2.74 -9.44 -11.37
CA ILE A 126 1.58 -10.01 -10.68
C ILE A 126 1.96 -11.32 -9.98
N ALA A 127 1.65 -11.40 -8.69
CA ALA A 127 1.84 -12.60 -7.87
C ALA A 127 0.56 -13.45 -7.81
N SER A 128 -0.61 -12.80 -7.70
CA SER A 128 -1.91 -13.47 -7.69
C SER A 128 -3.02 -12.56 -8.21
N VAL A 129 -4.10 -13.18 -8.68
CA VAL A 129 -5.31 -12.52 -9.15
C VAL A 129 -6.52 -13.16 -8.46
N THR A 130 -7.31 -12.34 -7.76
CA THR A 130 -8.53 -12.78 -7.09
C THR A 130 -9.72 -11.95 -7.55
N SER A 131 -10.70 -12.59 -8.17
CA SER A 131 -11.95 -11.95 -8.57
C SER A 131 -13.05 -12.23 -7.55
N VAL A 132 -13.77 -11.19 -7.13
CA VAL A 132 -14.86 -11.27 -6.17
C VAL A 132 -16.13 -10.76 -6.84
N GLY A 133 -17.15 -11.64 -7.00
CA GLY A 133 -18.41 -11.29 -7.65
C GLY A 133 -18.23 -10.67 -9.04
N ALA A 134 -17.25 -11.15 -9.80
CA ALA A 134 -16.92 -10.65 -11.12
C ALA A 134 -17.54 -11.52 -12.23
N PRO A 135 -17.89 -10.91 -13.42
CA PRO A 135 -18.31 -11.66 -14.59
C PRO A 135 -17.22 -12.55 -15.18
#